data_f338911522bef6795d893ae128e0acac
#
_entry.id   f338911522bef6795d893ae128e0acac
#
_cell.length_a   1.000
_cell.length_b   1.000
_cell.length_c   1.000
_cell.angle_alpha   90.00
_cell.angle_beta   90.00
_cell.angle_gamma   90.00
#
_symmetry.space_group_name_H-M   'P 1'
#
loop_
_entity.id
_entity.type
_entity.pdbx_description
1 polymer ?
#
loop_
_entity_poly.entity_id
_entity_poly.type
_entity_poly.pdbx_seq_one_letter_code
_entity_poly.pdbx_strand_id
1 'polypeptide(L)'
;MRIDKITGVFNCFSCGFKGNIFKHFDKPSNYLDIKREKVKQTIDRKRSESVGLLMPRDIVPYVGNERNIKPETYKKFEAFLSANSPFTNRIVFPVRDITGKIVAFNGRILGKNITGQPKYIFHPPRVKLPIFPANVLPIKGRVLLVEGIYDVINLHDKGLTNALCCFGISNITTDKLQLLKMRGVEQIDIFFDPDDAGQGAVEKVIELCDKTELKYYNVRIPPDLGDAGDLSETSVQKLRESLYKEK
;
A
#
# COMPACT_ATOMS: atom_id res chain seq x y z
N MET A 1 17.99 -28.43 -4.27
CA MET A 1 17.08 -28.95 -5.33
C MET A 1 15.66 -28.52 -5.01
N ARG A 2 14.92 -28.01 -6.00
CA ARG A 2 13.50 -27.65 -5.87
C ARG A 2 12.68 -28.54 -6.79
N ILE A 3 11.57 -29.09 -6.28
CA ILE A 3 10.67 -29.99 -7.02
C ILE A 3 9.28 -29.40 -7.04
N ASP A 4 8.70 -29.28 -8.22
CA ASP A 4 7.27 -28.96 -8.36
C ASP A 4 6.47 -30.26 -8.20
N LYS A 5 5.73 -30.36 -7.10
CA LYS A 5 4.96 -31.59 -6.75
C LYS A 5 3.82 -31.91 -7.70
N ILE A 6 3.43 -30.98 -8.57
CA ILE A 6 2.33 -31.14 -9.50
C ILE A 6 2.81 -31.57 -10.86
N THR A 7 3.83 -30.91 -11.37
CA THR A 7 4.39 -31.22 -12.69
C THR A 7 5.48 -32.30 -12.62
N GLY A 8 6.00 -32.57 -11.42
CA GLY A 8 7.14 -33.44 -11.20
C GLY A 8 8.48 -32.85 -11.67
N VAL A 9 8.46 -31.62 -12.20
CA VAL A 9 9.68 -30.96 -12.67
C VAL A 9 10.57 -30.60 -11.48
N PHE A 10 11.85 -30.89 -11.59
CA PHE A 10 12.83 -30.48 -10.59
C PHE A 10 14.01 -29.76 -11.22
N ASN A 11 14.64 -28.89 -10.42
CA ASN A 11 15.87 -28.19 -10.76
C ASN A 11 16.79 -28.13 -9.54
N CYS A 12 18.04 -28.51 -9.74
CA CYS A 12 19.09 -28.36 -8.75
C CYS A 12 19.89 -27.08 -9.03
N PHE A 13 19.76 -26.09 -8.18
CA PHE A 13 20.46 -24.79 -8.35
C PHE A 13 21.98 -24.89 -8.10
N SER A 14 22.44 -25.97 -7.47
CA SER A 14 23.88 -26.18 -7.21
C SER A 14 24.63 -26.72 -8.41
N CYS A 15 24.06 -27.70 -9.15
CA CYS A 15 24.74 -28.37 -10.26
C CYS A 15 24.01 -28.24 -11.60
N GLY A 16 22.89 -27.49 -11.67
CA GLY A 16 22.11 -27.31 -12.90
C GLY A 16 21.32 -28.56 -13.35
N PHE A 17 21.40 -29.68 -12.63
CA PHE A 17 20.67 -30.89 -12.98
C PHE A 17 19.17 -30.68 -12.90
N LYS A 18 18.46 -30.97 -13.96
CA LYS A 18 17.00 -30.78 -14.11
C LYS A 18 16.34 -31.98 -14.78
N GLY A 19 15.09 -32.22 -14.44
CA GLY A 19 14.33 -33.33 -15.02
C GLY A 19 12.88 -33.36 -14.55
N ASN A 20 12.25 -34.52 -14.73
CA ASN A 20 10.90 -34.75 -14.25
C ASN A 20 10.83 -36.10 -13.54
N ILE A 21 10.48 -36.07 -12.23
CA ILE A 21 10.42 -37.26 -11.39
C ILE A 21 9.36 -38.26 -11.87
N PHE A 22 8.25 -37.79 -12.47
CA PHE A 22 7.20 -38.68 -12.98
C PHE A 22 7.59 -39.47 -14.25
N LYS A 23 8.78 -39.22 -14.81
CA LYS A 23 9.37 -40.09 -15.85
C LYS A 23 10.03 -41.33 -15.27
N HIS A 24 10.41 -41.27 -13.97
CA HIS A 24 11.11 -42.36 -13.31
C HIS A 24 10.31 -43.02 -12.20
N PHE A 25 9.34 -42.30 -11.64
CA PHE A 25 8.47 -42.76 -10.56
C PHE A 25 7.02 -42.54 -10.95
N ASP A 26 6.13 -43.36 -10.45
CA ASP A 26 4.70 -43.20 -10.66
C ASP A 26 4.18 -41.90 -10.04
N LYS A 27 3.09 -41.39 -10.58
CA LYS A 27 2.40 -40.24 -10.00
C LYS A 27 1.84 -40.61 -8.66
N PRO A 28 1.90 -39.68 -7.64
CA PRO A 28 1.32 -39.97 -6.35
C PRO A 28 -0.18 -40.27 -6.46
N SER A 29 -0.70 -41.13 -5.60
CA SER A 29 -2.12 -41.55 -5.57
C SER A 29 -3.09 -40.35 -5.47
N ASN A 30 -2.70 -39.27 -4.83
CA ASN A 30 -3.48 -38.03 -4.70
C ASN A 30 -3.12 -36.95 -5.75
N TYR A 31 -2.46 -37.32 -6.84
CA TYR A 31 -2.03 -36.37 -7.88
C TYR A 31 -3.19 -35.53 -8.46
N LEU A 32 -4.33 -36.16 -8.71
CA LEU A 32 -5.51 -35.47 -9.23
C LEU A 32 -6.08 -34.49 -8.23
N ASP A 33 -6.07 -34.82 -6.95
CA ASP A 33 -6.57 -33.93 -5.91
C ASP A 33 -5.65 -32.71 -5.72
N ILE A 34 -4.34 -32.94 -5.74
CA ILE A 34 -3.35 -31.84 -5.74
C ILE A 34 -3.56 -30.91 -6.94
N LYS A 35 -3.82 -31.47 -8.13
CA LYS A 35 -4.07 -30.68 -9.34
C LYS A 35 -5.39 -29.91 -9.25
N ARG A 36 -6.46 -30.52 -8.73
CA ARG A 36 -7.77 -29.88 -8.51
C ARG A 36 -7.67 -28.72 -7.55
N GLU A 37 -6.98 -28.92 -6.43
CA GLU A 37 -6.78 -27.86 -5.43
C GLU A 37 -6.01 -26.66 -6.00
N LYS A 38 -4.95 -26.88 -6.78
CA LYS A 38 -4.22 -25.80 -7.45
C LYS A 38 -5.07 -25.05 -8.47
N VAL A 39 -5.90 -25.75 -9.24
CA VAL A 39 -6.83 -25.12 -10.17
C VAL A 39 -7.84 -24.27 -9.41
N LYS A 40 -8.41 -24.80 -8.31
CA LYS A 40 -9.33 -24.05 -7.44
C LYS A 40 -8.67 -22.77 -6.91
N GLN A 41 -7.48 -22.88 -6.31
CA GLN A 41 -6.72 -21.71 -5.81
C GLN A 41 -6.44 -20.68 -6.92
N THR A 42 -6.17 -21.13 -8.15
CA THR A 42 -5.94 -20.25 -9.29
C THR A 42 -7.23 -19.54 -9.72
N ILE A 43 -8.36 -20.25 -9.73
CA ILE A 43 -9.69 -19.68 -10.03
C ILE A 43 -10.07 -18.66 -8.97
N ASP A 44 -9.93 -19.01 -7.69
CA ASP A 44 -10.27 -18.11 -6.57
C ASP A 44 -9.41 -16.85 -6.60
N ARG A 45 -8.11 -16.99 -6.90
CA ARG A 45 -7.22 -15.84 -7.07
C ARG A 45 -7.66 -14.94 -8.22
N LYS A 46 -7.90 -15.50 -9.42
CA LYS A 46 -8.36 -14.73 -10.58
C LYS A 46 -9.72 -14.09 -10.35
N ARG A 47 -10.61 -14.76 -9.63
CA ARG A 47 -11.92 -14.21 -9.25
C ARG A 47 -11.76 -13.02 -8.29
N SER A 48 -10.92 -13.13 -7.28
CA SER A 48 -10.65 -12.01 -6.37
C SER A 48 -9.97 -10.83 -7.07
N GLU A 49 -9.06 -11.09 -8.02
CA GLU A 49 -8.44 -10.06 -8.86
C GLU A 49 -9.47 -9.34 -9.76
N SER A 50 -10.49 -10.03 -10.25
CA SER A 50 -11.48 -9.45 -11.16
C SER A 50 -12.65 -8.74 -10.45
N VAL A 51 -13.11 -9.29 -9.33
CA VAL A 51 -14.30 -8.78 -8.60
C VAL A 51 -13.92 -7.84 -7.45
N GLY A 52 -12.72 -7.98 -6.91
CA GLY A 52 -12.28 -7.33 -5.69
C GLY A 52 -12.69 -8.11 -4.43
N LEU A 53 -12.23 -7.62 -3.29
CA LEU A 53 -12.59 -8.15 -1.98
C LEU A 53 -13.93 -7.56 -1.53
N LEU A 54 -14.69 -8.34 -0.79
CA LEU A 54 -15.90 -7.86 -0.13
C LEU A 54 -15.55 -7.30 1.26
N MET A 55 -16.27 -6.29 1.69
CA MET A 55 -16.20 -5.84 3.08
C MET A 55 -16.58 -6.99 4.01
N PRO A 56 -15.85 -7.21 5.12
CA PRO A 56 -16.25 -8.19 6.12
C PRO A 56 -17.64 -7.88 6.67
N ARG A 57 -18.41 -8.90 7.05
CA ARG A 57 -19.78 -8.71 7.52
C ARG A 57 -19.85 -8.10 8.93
N ASP A 58 -18.91 -8.51 9.80
CA ASP A 58 -18.89 -8.13 11.22
C ASP A 58 -17.93 -6.97 11.45
N ILE A 59 -18.26 -5.80 10.87
CA ILE A 59 -17.48 -4.59 11.05
C ILE A 59 -18.26 -3.54 11.83
N VAL A 60 -17.52 -2.75 12.61
CA VAL A 60 -18.03 -1.55 13.29
C VAL A 60 -17.26 -0.35 12.74
N PRO A 61 -17.94 0.68 12.19
CA PRO A 61 -17.26 1.89 11.75
C PRO A 61 -16.42 2.48 12.88
N TYR A 62 -15.20 2.91 12.57
CA TYR A 62 -14.36 3.53 13.57
C TYR A 62 -14.77 5.00 13.75
N VAL A 63 -15.10 5.38 15.00
CA VAL A 63 -15.56 6.72 15.39
C VAL A 63 -14.64 7.38 16.43
N GLY A 64 -13.46 6.83 16.67
CA GLY A 64 -12.46 7.40 17.57
C GLY A 64 -11.66 8.55 16.95
N ASN A 65 -10.73 9.08 17.74
CA ASN A 65 -9.85 10.19 17.36
C ASN A 65 -8.36 9.82 17.49
N GLU A 66 -8.01 8.57 17.21
CA GLU A 66 -6.61 8.11 17.29
C GLU A 66 -5.70 9.08 16.53
N ARG A 67 -4.55 9.44 17.13
CA ARG A 67 -3.58 10.40 16.59
C ARG A 67 -4.16 11.79 16.28
N ASN A 68 -5.14 12.25 17.04
CA ASN A 68 -5.79 13.55 16.85
C ASN A 68 -6.37 13.78 15.43
N ILE A 69 -6.80 12.71 14.78
CA ILE A 69 -7.50 12.75 13.50
C ILE A 69 -9.00 12.72 13.77
N LYS A 70 -9.76 13.57 13.08
CA LYS A 70 -11.20 13.73 13.27
C LYS A 70 -11.98 12.46 12.86
N PRO A 71 -13.06 12.09 13.57
CA PRO A 71 -13.89 10.93 13.22
C PRO A 71 -14.44 10.99 11.79
N GLU A 72 -14.73 12.19 11.27
CA GLU A 72 -15.22 12.41 9.91
C GLU A 72 -14.16 11.98 8.87
N THR A 73 -12.90 12.18 9.18
CA THR A 73 -11.79 11.75 8.32
C THR A 73 -11.66 10.24 8.31
N TYR A 74 -11.76 9.58 9.47
CA TYR A 74 -11.82 8.13 9.52
C TYR A 74 -13.01 7.57 8.72
N LYS A 75 -14.18 8.17 8.85
CA LYS A 75 -15.37 7.83 8.07
C LYS A 75 -15.14 8.02 6.57
N LYS A 76 -14.51 9.12 6.15
CA LYS A 76 -14.15 9.38 4.74
C LYS A 76 -13.27 8.26 4.16
N PHE A 77 -12.37 7.72 4.95
CA PHE A 77 -11.48 6.62 4.57
C PHE A 77 -12.08 5.23 4.88
N GLU A 78 -13.35 5.15 5.22
CA GLU A 78 -14.09 3.91 5.51
C GLU A 78 -13.41 3.06 6.61
N ALA A 79 -12.80 3.71 7.60
CA ALA A 79 -12.11 3.03 8.70
C ALA A 79 -13.08 2.21 9.56
N PHE A 80 -12.69 1.00 9.92
CA PHE A 80 -13.52 0.11 10.74
C PHE A 80 -12.71 -0.72 11.73
N LEU A 81 -13.41 -1.30 12.70
CA LEU A 81 -12.94 -2.32 13.61
C LEU A 81 -13.57 -3.66 13.25
N SER A 82 -12.86 -4.76 13.52
CA SER A 82 -13.40 -6.11 13.42
C SER A 82 -12.86 -6.96 14.58
N ALA A 83 -13.73 -7.75 15.18
CA ALA A 83 -13.35 -8.72 16.21
C ALA A 83 -12.66 -9.97 15.61
N ASN A 84 -12.75 -10.14 14.28
CA ASN A 84 -12.28 -11.34 13.60
C ASN A 84 -10.82 -11.20 13.15
N SER A 85 -10.07 -12.33 13.24
CA SER A 85 -8.73 -12.42 12.64
C SER A 85 -8.78 -12.17 11.12
N PRO A 86 -7.80 -11.47 10.54
CA PRO A 86 -6.55 -11.01 11.17
C PRO A 86 -6.65 -9.59 11.76
N PHE A 87 -7.83 -9.00 11.89
CA PHE A 87 -8.03 -7.58 12.17
C PHE A 87 -8.29 -7.24 13.64
N THR A 88 -8.27 -8.23 14.51
CA THR A 88 -8.46 -8.04 15.96
C THR A 88 -7.52 -6.97 16.52
N ASN A 89 -8.06 -6.04 17.30
CA ASN A 89 -7.35 -4.90 17.90
C ASN A 89 -6.65 -3.99 16.87
N ARG A 90 -7.25 -3.80 15.69
CA ARG A 90 -6.71 -2.93 14.64
C ARG A 90 -7.77 -1.98 14.09
N ILE A 91 -7.34 -0.76 13.79
CA ILE A 91 -8.08 0.09 12.87
C ILE A 91 -7.74 -0.36 11.46
N VAL A 92 -8.77 -0.67 10.66
CA VAL A 92 -8.63 -1.25 9.34
C VAL A 92 -9.17 -0.29 8.29
N PHE A 93 -8.43 -0.15 7.20
CA PHE A 93 -8.79 0.67 6.06
C PHE A 93 -8.91 -0.21 4.81
N PRO A 94 -10.01 -0.12 4.04
CA PRO A 94 -10.07 -0.74 2.73
C PRO A 94 -9.15 0.01 1.76
N VAL A 95 -8.34 -0.75 1.05
CA VAL A 95 -7.45 -0.23 0.00
C VAL A 95 -8.10 -0.51 -1.34
N ARG A 96 -8.55 0.55 -2.01
CA ARG A 96 -9.25 0.46 -3.30
C ARG A 96 -8.31 0.76 -4.45
N ASP A 97 -8.52 0.10 -5.58
CA ASP A 97 -7.88 0.46 -6.84
C ASP A 97 -8.62 1.64 -7.53
N ILE A 98 -8.12 2.05 -8.69
CA ILE A 98 -8.71 3.14 -9.48
C ILE A 98 -10.13 2.85 -10.00
N THR A 99 -10.57 1.60 -9.98
CA THR A 99 -11.92 1.18 -10.38
C THR A 99 -12.88 1.15 -9.18
N GLY A 100 -12.39 1.48 -7.98
CA GLY A 100 -13.14 1.44 -6.73
C GLY A 100 -13.22 0.06 -6.07
N LYS A 101 -12.63 -0.97 -6.65
CA LYS A 101 -12.61 -2.32 -6.07
C LYS A 101 -11.67 -2.37 -4.87
N ILE A 102 -12.07 -3.05 -3.80
CA ILE A 102 -11.20 -3.33 -2.67
C ILE A 102 -10.20 -4.41 -3.09
N VAL A 103 -8.92 -4.09 -3.09
CA VAL A 103 -7.85 -5.03 -3.43
C VAL A 103 -7.09 -5.52 -2.21
N ALA A 104 -7.16 -4.76 -1.12
CA ALA A 104 -6.56 -5.12 0.17
C ALA A 104 -7.28 -4.43 1.32
N PHE A 105 -6.98 -4.90 2.53
CA PHE A 105 -7.23 -4.19 3.77
C PHE A 105 -5.89 -3.91 4.45
N ASN A 106 -5.70 -2.69 4.93
CA ASN A 106 -4.56 -2.32 5.78
C ASN A 106 -5.02 -2.18 7.22
N GLY A 107 -4.48 -2.98 8.13
CA GLY A 107 -4.81 -2.94 9.55
C GLY A 107 -3.65 -2.43 10.39
N ARG A 108 -3.82 -1.31 11.11
CA ARG A 108 -2.88 -0.80 12.11
C ARG A 108 -3.33 -1.20 13.51
N ILE A 109 -2.39 -1.72 14.32
CA ILE A 109 -2.66 -2.08 15.70
C ILE A 109 -3.07 -0.86 16.52
N LEU A 110 -4.09 -1.02 17.37
CA LEU A 110 -4.55 0.00 18.31
C LEU A 110 -3.67 0.03 19.55
N GLY A 111 -3.41 1.21 20.06
CA GLY A 111 -2.65 1.42 21.29
C GLY A 111 -1.15 1.16 21.16
N LYS A 112 -0.48 0.97 22.31
CA LYS A 112 0.96 0.71 22.36
C LYS A 112 1.27 -0.65 21.72
N ASN A 113 2.39 -0.74 21.02
CA ASN A 113 2.85 -1.98 20.37
C ASN A 113 2.75 -3.18 21.32
N ILE A 114 1.88 -4.12 20.98
CA ILE A 114 1.80 -5.41 21.67
C ILE A 114 3.02 -6.20 21.20
N THR A 115 3.86 -6.62 22.15
CA THR A 115 5.10 -7.37 21.85
C THR A 115 4.79 -8.55 20.94
N GLY A 116 5.52 -8.65 19.84
CA GLY A 116 5.40 -9.76 18.87
C GLY A 116 4.35 -9.57 17.76
N GLN A 117 3.59 -8.47 17.76
CA GLN A 117 2.67 -8.19 16.66
C GLN A 117 3.19 -7.06 15.74
N PRO A 118 3.09 -7.20 14.40
CA PRO A 118 3.50 -6.14 13.49
C PRO A 118 2.59 -4.92 13.61
N LYS A 119 3.18 -3.73 13.55
CA LYS A 119 2.49 -2.43 13.59
C LYS A 119 1.41 -2.34 12.50
N TYR A 120 1.71 -2.82 11.29
CA TYR A 120 0.80 -2.87 10.14
C TYR A 120 0.69 -4.29 9.59
N ILE A 121 -0.48 -4.64 9.10
CA ILE A 121 -0.73 -5.85 8.32
C ILE A 121 -1.48 -5.50 7.05
N PHE A 122 -1.27 -6.31 6.00
CA PHE A 122 -2.09 -6.30 4.79
C PHE A 122 -2.81 -7.64 4.64
N HIS A 123 -4.08 -7.57 4.26
CA HIS A 123 -4.86 -8.76 3.93
C HIS A 123 -5.54 -8.56 2.57
N PRO A 124 -5.35 -9.48 1.60
CA PRO A 124 -4.47 -10.65 1.63
C PRO A 124 -2.98 -10.28 1.72
N PRO A 125 -2.13 -11.16 2.28
CA PRO A 125 -0.69 -10.91 2.30
C PRO A 125 -0.12 -10.96 0.87
N ARG A 126 0.95 -10.18 0.64
CA ARG A 126 1.68 -10.12 -0.65
C ARG A 126 0.84 -9.65 -1.86
N VAL A 127 -0.24 -8.95 -1.62
CA VAL A 127 -1.04 -8.32 -2.68
C VAL A 127 -0.27 -7.15 -3.32
N LYS A 128 -0.51 -6.91 -4.60
CA LYS A 128 -0.03 -5.68 -5.25
C LYS A 128 -0.86 -4.50 -4.76
N LEU A 129 -0.20 -3.61 -4.04
CA LEU A 129 -0.86 -2.43 -3.46
C LEU A 129 -0.97 -1.32 -4.51
N PRO A 130 -2.12 -0.65 -4.65
CA PRO A 130 -2.29 0.49 -5.54
C PRO A 130 -1.71 1.78 -4.92
N ILE A 131 -1.97 2.90 -5.57
CA ILE A 131 -1.86 4.24 -4.96
C ILE A 131 -3.00 4.37 -3.93
N PHE A 132 -2.72 5.01 -2.81
CA PHE A 132 -3.74 5.30 -1.79
C PHE A 132 -3.73 6.79 -1.39
N PRO A 133 -4.87 7.46 -1.40
CA PRO A 133 -6.16 6.98 -1.94
C PRO A 133 -6.12 6.92 -3.48
N ALA A 134 -6.79 5.93 -4.06
CA ALA A 134 -6.78 5.73 -5.51
C ALA A 134 -7.44 6.88 -6.30
N ASN A 135 -8.32 7.63 -5.65
CA ASN A 135 -9.06 8.76 -6.22
C ASN A 135 -8.43 10.12 -5.87
N VAL A 136 -7.18 10.16 -5.45
CA VAL A 136 -6.47 11.41 -5.18
C VAL A 136 -6.52 12.34 -6.39
N LEU A 137 -6.76 13.63 -6.13
CA LEU A 137 -6.76 14.68 -7.15
C LEU A 137 -5.57 15.61 -6.93
N PRO A 138 -4.88 16.02 -8.00
CA PRO A 138 -3.79 16.97 -7.89
C PRO A 138 -4.29 18.37 -7.49
N ILE A 139 -3.48 19.11 -6.75
CA ILE A 139 -3.67 20.55 -6.53
C ILE A 139 -2.65 21.28 -7.43
N LYS A 140 -3.13 22.10 -8.36
CA LYS A 140 -2.26 22.79 -9.36
C LYS A 140 -1.29 21.84 -10.08
N GLY A 141 -1.79 20.66 -10.49
CA GLY A 141 -0.97 19.62 -11.14
C GLY A 141 0.01 18.87 -10.20
N ARG A 142 -0.06 19.09 -8.90
CA ARG A 142 0.91 18.53 -7.93
C ARG A 142 0.23 17.57 -6.95
N VAL A 143 0.94 16.51 -6.60
CA VAL A 143 0.56 15.57 -5.53
C VAL A 143 1.70 15.45 -4.53
N LEU A 144 1.35 15.22 -3.27
CA LEU A 144 2.28 15.05 -2.17
C LEU A 144 2.43 13.55 -1.86
N LEU A 145 3.58 12.99 -2.15
CA LEU A 145 3.90 11.58 -1.93
C LEU A 145 4.52 11.40 -0.55
N VAL A 146 3.85 10.65 0.32
CA VAL A 146 4.29 10.33 1.67
C VAL A 146 4.50 8.82 1.85
N GLU A 147 5.08 8.39 2.98
CA GLU A 147 5.46 6.99 3.18
C GLU A 147 4.28 6.08 3.49
N GLY A 148 3.40 6.50 4.40
CA GLY A 148 2.40 5.65 5.00
C GLY A 148 0.97 6.16 4.94
N ILE A 149 0.05 5.26 5.30
CA ILE A 149 -1.39 5.57 5.27
C ILE A 149 -1.78 6.64 6.30
N TYR A 150 -1.15 6.65 7.49
CA TYR A 150 -1.48 7.63 8.51
C TYR A 150 -0.99 9.03 8.17
N ASP A 151 0.10 9.15 7.42
CA ASP A 151 0.57 10.42 6.90
C ASP A 151 -0.45 11.00 5.93
N VAL A 152 -0.95 10.17 5.02
CA VAL A 152 -2.05 10.55 4.11
C VAL A 152 -3.27 11.00 4.89
N ILE A 153 -3.74 10.19 5.85
CA ILE A 153 -4.98 10.48 6.59
C ILE A 153 -4.84 11.76 7.41
N ASN A 154 -3.68 11.96 8.07
CA ASN A 154 -3.39 13.17 8.85
C ASN A 154 -3.38 14.42 7.98
N LEU A 155 -2.72 14.35 6.81
CA LEU A 155 -2.66 15.48 5.87
C LEU A 155 -4.03 15.79 5.28
N HIS A 156 -4.82 14.78 4.92
CA HIS A 156 -6.20 14.96 4.46
C HIS A 156 -7.12 15.56 5.52
N ASP A 157 -6.97 15.14 6.79
CA ASP A 157 -7.70 15.70 7.93
C ASP A 157 -7.48 17.21 8.07
N LYS A 158 -6.28 17.66 7.77
CA LYS A 158 -5.81 19.04 7.90
C LYS A 158 -5.81 19.82 6.57
N GLY A 159 -6.48 19.30 5.53
CA GLY A 159 -6.79 20.02 4.30
C GLY A 159 -5.80 19.86 3.14
N LEU A 160 -4.75 19.04 3.26
CA LEU A 160 -3.88 18.65 2.15
C LEU A 160 -4.40 17.38 1.46
N THR A 161 -5.47 17.53 0.67
CA THR A 161 -6.21 16.42 0.07
C THR A 161 -5.55 15.81 -1.17
N ASN A 162 -4.43 16.34 -1.62
CA ASN A 162 -3.61 15.80 -2.70
C ASN A 162 -2.44 14.91 -2.19
N ALA A 163 -2.43 14.60 -0.89
CA ALA A 163 -1.48 13.64 -0.31
C ALA A 163 -1.85 12.21 -0.70
N LEU A 164 -0.83 11.41 -1.04
CA LEU A 164 -0.95 9.99 -1.38
C LEU A 164 0.25 9.19 -0.88
N CYS A 165 0.07 7.86 -0.76
CA CYS A 165 1.18 6.93 -0.53
C CYS A 165 1.07 5.70 -1.42
N CYS A 166 2.16 4.93 -1.51
CA CYS A 166 2.21 3.63 -2.16
C CYS A 166 2.54 2.49 -1.18
N PHE A 167 2.43 2.74 0.12
CA PHE A 167 2.74 1.76 1.17
C PHE A 167 4.19 1.24 1.13
N GLY A 168 5.12 2.16 1.03
CA GLY A 168 6.55 1.92 1.02
C GLY A 168 7.19 2.03 -0.38
N ILE A 169 8.49 2.29 -0.37
CA ILE A 169 9.29 2.60 -1.56
C ILE A 169 9.31 1.49 -2.60
N SER A 170 9.26 0.22 -2.18
CA SER A 170 9.26 -0.93 -3.10
C SER A 170 8.00 -1.01 -3.96
N ASN A 171 6.92 -0.37 -3.52
CA ASN A 171 5.65 -0.33 -4.24
C ASN A 171 5.51 0.89 -5.16
N ILE A 172 6.45 1.83 -5.15
CA ILE A 172 6.47 2.95 -6.10
C ILE A 172 7.07 2.43 -7.40
N THR A 173 6.30 2.50 -8.49
CA THR A 173 6.67 1.94 -9.79
C THR A 173 6.41 2.95 -10.90
N THR A 174 7.09 2.79 -12.03
CA THR A 174 6.88 3.58 -13.24
C THR A 174 5.40 3.61 -13.66
N ASP A 175 4.72 2.44 -13.63
CA ASP A 175 3.31 2.33 -14.03
C ASP A 175 2.40 3.21 -13.16
N LYS A 176 2.67 3.29 -11.85
CA LYS A 176 1.91 4.15 -10.95
C LYS A 176 2.14 5.63 -11.20
N LEU A 177 3.38 6.02 -11.49
CA LEU A 177 3.69 7.40 -11.83
C LEU A 177 3.09 7.79 -13.19
N GLN A 178 3.11 6.89 -14.18
CA GLN A 178 2.42 7.10 -15.45
C GLN A 178 0.91 7.22 -15.26
N LEU A 179 0.31 6.42 -14.40
CA LEU A 179 -1.11 6.55 -14.05
C LEU A 179 -1.42 7.92 -13.45
N LEU A 180 -0.57 8.43 -12.55
CA LEU A 180 -0.71 9.78 -11.99
C LEU A 180 -0.59 10.85 -13.09
N LYS A 181 0.39 10.73 -13.98
CA LYS A 181 0.58 11.63 -15.13
C LYS A 181 -0.66 11.67 -16.03
N MET A 182 -1.24 10.50 -16.34
CA MET A 182 -2.48 10.40 -17.12
C MET A 182 -3.69 11.07 -16.42
N ARG A 183 -3.64 11.23 -15.11
CA ARG A 183 -4.67 11.92 -14.30
C ARG A 183 -4.38 13.40 -14.07
N GLY A 184 -3.44 13.99 -14.83
CA GLY A 184 -3.12 15.40 -14.77
C GLY A 184 -2.10 15.79 -13.70
N VAL A 185 -1.35 14.82 -13.16
CA VAL A 185 -0.21 15.13 -12.29
C VAL A 185 0.99 15.54 -13.17
N GLU A 186 1.55 16.68 -12.86
CA GLU A 186 2.73 17.25 -13.52
C GLU A 186 3.97 17.18 -12.62
N GLN A 187 3.75 17.18 -11.30
CA GLN A 187 4.82 17.19 -10.31
C GLN A 187 4.50 16.30 -9.09
N ILE A 188 5.53 15.59 -8.64
CA ILE A 188 5.52 14.85 -7.38
C ILE A 188 6.29 15.65 -6.32
N ASP A 189 5.63 16.06 -5.27
CA ASP A 189 6.26 16.60 -4.07
C ASP A 189 6.56 15.44 -3.14
N ILE A 190 7.84 15.11 -2.98
CA ILE A 190 8.29 13.96 -2.18
C ILE A 190 8.45 14.42 -0.72
N PHE A 191 7.73 13.80 0.17
CA PHE A 191 7.66 14.17 1.58
C PHE A 191 7.84 12.93 2.46
N PHE A 192 9.09 12.48 2.58
CA PHE A 192 9.49 11.31 3.35
C PHE A 192 10.18 11.71 4.64
N ASP A 193 10.28 10.76 5.55
CA ASP A 193 10.95 10.97 6.83
C ASP A 193 12.42 11.39 6.62
N PRO A 194 12.97 12.25 7.47
CA PRO A 194 14.30 12.82 7.27
C PRO A 194 15.45 11.84 7.61
N ASP A 195 15.17 10.56 7.86
CA ASP A 195 16.16 9.54 8.15
C ASP A 195 16.88 9.01 6.90
N ASP A 196 17.93 8.22 7.08
CA ASP A 196 18.72 7.66 5.98
C ASP A 196 17.89 6.79 5.03
N ALA A 197 16.90 6.07 5.57
CA ALA A 197 16.01 5.22 4.78
C ALA A 197 15.09 6.07 3.88
N GLY A 198 14.53 7.15 4.42
CA GLY A 198 13.72 8.10 3.67
C GLY A 198 14.54 8.81 2.59
N GLN A 199 15.79 9.20 2.87
CA GLN A 199 16.66 9.82 1.85
C GLN A 199 17.00 8.87 0.70
N GLY A 200 17.34 7.62 0.97
CA GLY A 200 17.52 6.60 -0.08
C GLY A 200 16.23 6.33 -0.88
N ALA A 201 15.08 6.48 -0.23
CA ALA A 201 13.78 6.40 -0.88
C ALA A 201 13.53 7.58 -1.85
N VAL A 202 13.95 8.80 -1.48
CA VAL A 202 13.83 10.00 -2.33
C VAL A 202 14.57 9.80 -3.65
N GLU A 203 15.82 9.33 -3.62
CA GLU A 203 16.62 9.11 -4.82
C GLU A 203 15.93 8.16 -5.81
N LYS A 204 15.35 7.07 -5.29
CA LYS A 204 14.59 6.14 -6.13
C LYS A 204 13.35 6.76 -6.77
N VAL A 205 12.63 7.63 -6.05
CA VAL A 205 11.47 8.34 -6.62
C VAL A 205 11.92 9.32 -7.70
N ILE A 206 13.02 10.02 -7.49
CA ILE A 206 13.61 10.93 -8.49
C ILE A 206 13.91 10.18 -9.79
N GLU A 207 14.61 9.03 -9.72
CA GLU A 207 14.88 8.19 -10.89
C GLU A 207 13.61 7.75 -11.63
N LEU A 208 12.52 7.47 -10.90
CA LEU A 208 11.24 7.08 -11.48
C LEU A 208 10.53 8.29 -12.12
N CYS A 209 10.64 9.48 -11.51
CA CYS A 209 10.12 10.73 -12.08
C CYS A 209 10.82 11.06 -13.38
N ASP A 210 12.15 10.96 -13.46
CA ASP A 210 12.93 11.17 -14.67
C ASP A 210 12.50 10.23 -15.80
N LYS A 211 12.30 8.92 -15.48
CA LYS A 211 11.81 7.92 -16.44
C LYS A 211 10.39 8.19 -16.96
N THR A 212 9.59 8.91 -16.20
CA THR A 212 8.18 9.23 -16.54
C THR A 212 7.99 10.68 -16.96
N GLU A 213 9.07 11.46 -17.00
CA GLU A 213 9.06 12.91 -17.32
C GLU A 213 8.09 13.69 -16.40
N LEU A 214 8.03 13.31 -15.14
CA LEU A 214 7.33 14.06 -14.10
C LEU A 214 8.33 14.99 -13.40
N LYS A 215 7.91 16.22 -13.13
CA LYS A 215 8.68 17.10 -12.26
C LYS A 215 8.64 16.55 -10.83
N TYR A 216 9.66 16.86 -10.06
CA TYR A 216 9.71 16.50 -8.64
C TYR A 216 10.23 17.64 -7.78
N TYR A 217 9.88 17.61 -6.52
CA TYR A 217 10.39 18.51 -5.50
C TYR A 217 10.54 17.74 -4.18
N ASN A 218 11.75 17.74 -3.61
CA ASN A 218 11.99 17.13 -2.31
C ASN A 218 11.62 18.13 -1.22
N VAL A 219 10.51 17.86 -0.53
CA VAL A 219 9.99 18.68 0.56
C VAL A 219 10.81 18.38 1.81
N ARG A 220 11.57 19.35 2.26
CA ARG A 220 12.33 19.24 3.52
C ARG A 220 11.53 19.83 4.65
N ILE A 221 11.29 19.03 5.69
CA ILE A 221 10.72 19.52 6.94
C ILE A 221 11.85 19.85 7.90
N PRO A 222 11.75 20.93 8.66
CA PRO A 222 12.57 21.12 9.85
C PRO A 222 12.45 19.92 10.79
N PRO A 223 13.56 19.40 11.34
CA PRO A 223 13.54 18.19 12.19
C PRO A 223 12.65 18.28 13.43
N ASP A 224 12.35 19.50 13.88
CA ASP A 224 11.50 19.80 15.04
C ASP A 224 10.00 19.61 14.78
N LEU A 225 9.57 19.43 13.53
CA LEU A 225 8.15 19.28 13.19
C LEU A 225 7.64 17.84 13.17
N GLY A 226 8.51 16.84 13.34
CA GLY A 226 8.13 15.43 13.35
C GLY A 226 7.80 14.86 11.96
N ASP A 227 7.20 13.67 11.94
CA ASP A 227 6.77 13.00 10.70
C ASP A 227 5.45 13.60 10.16
N ALA A 228 5.14 13.31 8.88
CA ALA A 228 3.93 13.79 8.21
C ALA A 228 2.63 13.34 8.93
N GLY A 229 2.68 12.21 9.61
CA GLY A 229 1.56 11.64 10.34
C GLY A 229 1.26 12.33 11.69
N ASP A 230 2.17 13.15 12.19
CA ASP A 230 2.04 13.84 13.47
C ASP A 230 1.98 15.39 13.33
N LEU A 231 2.04 15.92 12.10
CA LEU A 231 1.94 17.36 11.87
C LEU A 231 0.65 17.95 12.41
N SER A 232 0.78 19.11 13.05
CA SER A 232 -0.35 19.91 13.53
C SER A 232 -1.10 20.61 12.39
N GLU A 233 -2.33 21.08 12.63
CA GLU A 233 -3.11 21.85 11.67
C GLU A 233 -2.35 23.10 11.19
N THR A 234 -1.71 23.81 12.11
CA THR A 234 -0.89 25.00 11.79
C THR A 234 0.33 24.67 10.94
N SER A 235 1.00 23.53 11.20
CA SER A 235 2.15 23.09 10.41
C SER A 235 1.72 22.68 9.00
N VAL A 236 0.61 21.97 8.87
CA VAL A 236 0.06 21.58 7.55
C VAL A 236 -0.39 22.81 6.76
N GLN A 237 -0.97 23.81 7.40
CA GLN A 237 -1.34 25.06 6.76
C GLN A 237 -0.10 25.79 6.21
N LYS A 238 0.96 25.90 6.99
CA LYS A 238 2.23 26.50 6.55
C LYS A 238 2.83 25.71 5.37
N LEU A 239 2.83 24.38 5.44
CA LEU A 239 3.28 23.52 4.35
C LEU A 239 2.48 23.76 3.09
N ARG A 240 1.15 23.80 3.18
CA ARG A 240 0.26 24.11 2.06
C ARG A 240 0.56 25.45 1.43
N GLU A 241 0.75 26.47 2.26
CA GLU A 241 1.10 27.80 1.79
C GLU A 241 2.45 27.83 1.08
N SER A 242 3.47 27.15 1.61
CA SER A 242 4.79 27.09 0.98
C SER A 242 4.79 26.38 -0.38
N LEU A 243 3.98 25.32 -0.51
CA LEU A 243 3.93 24.50 -1.73
C LEU A 243 3.00 25.07 -2.81
N TYR A 244 1.88 25.72 -2.41
CA TYR A 244 0.77 26.05 -3.33
C TYR A 244 0.39 27.54 -3.35
N LYS A 245 1.10 28.45 -2.63
CA LYS A 245 0.89 29.89 -2.81
C LYS A 245 1.16 30.28 -4.26
N GLU A 246 0.33 31.15 -4.78
CA GLU A 246 0.64 31.89 -6.01
C GLU A 246 1.82 32.82 -5.73
N LYS A 247 2.82 32.76 -6.61
CA LYS A 247 3.88 33.75 -6.65
C LYS A 247 3.37 34.99 -7.35
#